data_e4f1ab9eadac59b881299a01f914a3dd
#
_entry.id   e4f1ab9eadac59b881299a01f914a3dd
#
_cell.length_a   1.000
_cell.length_b   1.000
_cell.length_c   1.000
_cell.angle_alpha   90.00
_cell.angle_beta   90.00
_cell.angle_gamma   90.00
#
_symmetry.space_group_name_H-M   'P 1'
#
loop_
_entity.id
_entity.type
_entity.pdbx_description
1 polymer ?
#
loop_
_entity_poly.entity_id
_entity_poly.type
_entity_poly.pdbx_seq_one_letter_code
_entity_poly.pdbx_strand_id
1 'polypeptide(L)'
;MAKPYYNPAVAGATEDLNILALARLEMIGVHGAPKSFFITADMPLTLGKTNHGVGLVVFTEAIGLFQNTHVGAQYAYKYKLFGGVLSGGLQIGLVNQSFDGTKVIKVESEYHQETDAAIPVEQVSGMGLDMNFGIYYTHKRFYAGFGMTHITQPELQLDENAYTYIGRSLNLMGGYNIQLKNPLIELQPSVFLLTDMQSFHGYYR
;
A
#
# COMPACT_ATOMS: atom_id res chain seq x y z
N MET A 1 -2.64 -1.09 11.78
CA MET A 1 -2.96 -1.09 10.33
C MET A 1 -2.44 0.20 9.73
N ALA A 2 -1.67 0.13 8.65
CA ALA A 2 -1.11 1.28 7.94
C ALA A 2 -2.17 1.89 7.01
N LYS A 3 -3.16 2.59 7.57
CA LYS A 3 -4.28 3.17 6.82
C LYS A 3 -3.85 4.05 5.64
N PRO A 4 -2.82 4.92 5.75
CA PRO A 4 -2.41 5.78 4.65
C PRO A 4 -1.92 5.03 3.40
N TYR A 5 -1.43 3.80 3.56
CA TYR A 5 -1.01 2.98 2.41
C TYR A 5 -2.19 2.61 1.50
N TYR A 6 -3.32 2.24 2.11
CA TYR A 6 -4.50 1.78 1.38
C TYR A 6 -5.46 2.91 1.00
N ASN A 7 -5.39 4.05 1.70
CA ASN A 7 -6.33 5.14 1.49
C ASN A 7 -5.63 6.49 1.68
N PRO A 8 -5.34 7.22 0.60
CA PRO A 8 -4.67 8.52 0.68
C PRO A 8 -5.50 9.61 1.37
N ALA A 9 -6.83 9.44 1.49
CA ALA A 9 -7.69 10.38 2.20
C ALA A 9 -7.44 10.40 3.73
N VAL A 10 -6.69 9.43 4.26
CA VAL A 10 -6.29 9.38 5.67
C VAL A 10 -5.13 10.33 5.96
N ALA A 11 -4.38 10.78 4.96
CA ALA A 11 -3.23 11.66 5.16
C ALA A 11 -3.61 12.91 5.99
N GLY A 12 -2.83 13.17 7.04
CA GLY A 12 -3.07 14.25 7.99
C GLY A 12 -4.40 14.14 8.75
N ALA A 13 -4.94 12.93 8.96
CA ALA A 13 -6.18 12.74 9.72
C ALA A 13 -6.06 13.10 11.20
N THR A 14 -4.87 13.14 11.73
CA THR A 14 -4.53 13.64 13.06
C THR A 14 -4.07 15.10 13.02
N GLU A 15 -3.91 15.72 14.16
CA GLU A 15 -3.48 17.13 14.26
C GLU A 15 -1.95 17.27 14.22
N ASP A 16 -1.22 16.15 14.30
CA ASP A 16 0.24 16.10 14.40
C ASP A 16 0.88 15.48 13.15
N LEU A 17 2.21 15.65 13.06
CA LEU A 17 3.03 14.86 12.14
C LEU A 17 3.08 13.42 12.62
N ASN A 18 2.60 12.49 11.79
CA ASN A 18 2.70 11.07 12.04
C ASN A 18 3.80 10.47 11.18
N ILE A 19 4.65 9.68 11.80
CA ILE A 19 5.65 8.86 11.10
C ILE A 19 5.46 7.42 11.59
N LEU A 20 5.25 6.52 10.65
CA LEU A 20 5.13 5.09 10.92
C LEU A 20 6.16 4.35 10.08
N ALA A 21 6.99 3.54 10.73
CA ALA A 21 7.90 2.63 10.07
C ALA A 21 7.59 1.20 10.53
N LEU A 22 7.46 0.29 9.57
CA LEU A 22 7.20 -1.12 9.81
C LEU A 22 8.21 -1.97 9.01
N ALA A 23 8.74 -2.99 9.64
CA ALA A 23 9.52 -4.02 8.98
C ALA A 23 8.86 -5.38 9.24
N ARG A 24 8.71 -6.17 8.20
CA ARG A 24 8.20 -7.55 8.27
C ARG A 24 9.25 -8.46 7.67
N LEU A 25 9.72 -9.38 8.47
CA LEU A 25 10.70 -10.39 8.07
C LEU A 25 10.06 -11.75 8.32
N GLU A 26 9.84 -12.51 7.27
CA GLU A 26 9.25 -13.84 7.34
C GLU A 26 10.34 -14.90 7.20
N MET A 27 10.16 -16.06 7.84
CA MET A 27 11.05 -17.21 7.75
C MET A 27 12.55 -16.84 7.83
N ILE A 28 12.92 -16.14 8.90
CA ILE A 28 14.32 -15.68 9.11
C ILE A 28 15.27 -16.87 9.02
N GLY A 29 16.33 -16.72 8.21
CA GLY A 29 17.31 -17.77 7.95
C GLY A 29 17.06 -18.58 6.68
N VAL A 30 15.89 -18.44 6.05
CA VAL A 30 15.59 -19.05 4.75
C VAL A 30 16.03 -18.10 3.62
N HIS A 31 16.74 -18.65 2.65
CA HIS A 31 17.17 -17.87 1.48
C HIS A 31 15.98 -17.48 0.62
N GLY A 32 15.90 -16.20 0.19
CA GLY A 32 14.77 -15.69 -0.59
C GLY A 32 13.48 -15.47 0.20
N ALA A 33 13.49 -15.59 1.54
CA ALA A 33 12.33 -15.38 2.38
C ALA A 33 11.75 -13.95 2.22
N PRO A 34 10.43 -13.78 2.32
CA PRO A 34 9.78 -12.49 2.17
C PRO A 34 10.27 -11.46 3.19
N LYS A 35 10.58 -10.26 2.71
CA LYS A 35 10.98 -9.10 3.52
C LYS A 35 10.23 -7.89 3.01
N SER A 36 9.55 -7.18 3.91
CA SER A 36 8.84 -5.96 3.56
C SER A 36 9.23 -4.83 4.49
N PHE A 37 9.42 -3.65 3.94
CA PHE A 37 9.67 -2.41 4.66
C PHE A 37 8.63 -1.39 4.22
N PHE A 38 8.04 -0.73 5.19
CA PHE A 38 7.03 0.28 4.97
C PHE A 38 7.34 1.50 5.81
N ILE A 39 7.35 2.67 5.19
CA ILE A 39 7.48 3.95 5.86
C ILE A 39 6.40 4.87 5.33
N THR A 40 5.69 5.54 6.22
CA THR A 40 4.79 6.63 5.87
C THR A 40 5.02 7.80 6.81
N ALA A 41 4.90 9.00 6.24
CA ALA A 41 4.88 10.24 7.00
C ALA A 41 3.72 11.08 6.48
N ASP A 42 2.85 11.55 7.36
CA ASP A 42 1.74 12.41 6.99
C ASP A 42 1.51 13.51 8.03
N MET A 43 1.02 14.65 7.59
CA MET A 43 0.74 15.79 8.45
C MET A 43 -0.45 16.59 7.94
N PRO A 44 -1.19 17.25 8.86
CA PRO A 44 -2.21 18.22 8.47
C PRO A 44 -1.55 19.49 7.92
N LEU A 45 -2.24 20.12 6.99
CA LEU A 45 -1.85 21.40 6.41
C LEU A 45 -3.07 22.31 6.36
N THR A 46 -2.97 23.51 6.89
CA THR A 46 -4.04 24.51 6.80
C THR A 46 -3.67 25.56 5.76
N LEU A 47 -4.46 25.65 4.70
CA LEU A 47 -4.33 26.67 3.66
C LEU A 47 -5.52 27.62 3.72
N GLY A 48 -5.29 28.81 4.27
CA GLY A 48 -6.35 29.80 4.50
C GLY A 48 -7.38 29.30 5.50
N LYS A 49 -8.62 29.03 5.03
CA LYS A 49 -9.74 28.55 5.86
C LYS A 49 -10.04 27.05 5.66
N THR A 50 -9.26 26.36 4.85
CA THR A 50 -9.46 24.97 4.50
C THR A 50 -8.39 24.06 5.09
N ASN A 51 -8.81 22.87 5.51
CA ASN A 51 -7.93 21.87 6.07
C ASN A 51 -7.57 20.83 4.99
N HIS A 52 -6.30 20.49 4.95
CA HIS A 52 -5.73 19.55 4.01
C HIS A 52 -4.87 18.52 4.76
N GLY A 53 -4.48 17.49 4.08
CA GLY A 53 -3.46 16.55 4.53
C GLY A 53 -2.46 16.30 3.43
N VAL A 54 -1.21 16.19 3.79
CA VAL A 54 -0.13 15.77 2.87
C VAL A 54 0.59 14.59 3.48
N GLY A 55 1.11 13.72 2.62
CA GLY A 55 1.83 12.54 3.09
C GLY A 55 2.78 11.98 2.04
N LEU A 56 3.68 11.16 2.53
CA LEU A 56 4.61 10.37 1.73
C LEU A 56 4.51 8.91 2.16
N VAL A 57 4.56 8.01 1.20
CA VAL A 57 4.55 6.56 1.43
C VAL A 57 5.69 5.94 0.66
N VAL A 58 6.46 5.11 1.34
CA VAL A 58 7.49 4.26 0.74
C VAL A 58 7.23 2.83 1.18
N PHE A 59 7.12 1.94 0.23
CA PHE A 59 6.97 0.51 0.47
C PHE A 59 7.97 -0.24 -0.39
N THR A 60 8.70 -1.17 0.21
CA THR A 60 9.59 -2.08 -0.50
C THR A 60 9.34 -3.49 -0.01
N GLU A 61 9.21 -4.41 -0.93
CA GLU A 61 9.02 -5.82 -0.66
C GLU A 61 9.94 -6.65 -1.54
N ALA A 62 10.59 -7.63 -0.95
CA ALA A 62 11.42 -8.60 -1.67
C ALA A 62 10.89 -10.02 -1.36
N ILE A 63 10.54 -10.77 -2.40
CA ILE A 63 10.03 -12.14 -2.32
C ILE A 63 10.73 -12.99 -3.38
N GLY A 64 11.56 -13.93 -2.94
CA GLY A 64 12.33 -14.78 -3.83
C GLY A 64 13.27 -13.94 -4.71
N LEU A 65 13.01 -13.93 -6.00
CA LEU A 65 13.80 -13.21 -7.02
C LEU A 65 13.18 -11.85 -7.39
N PHE A 66 11.99 -11.54 -6.88
CA PHE A 66 11.29 -10.31 -7.16
C PHE A 66 11.49 -9.28 -6.06
N GLN A 67 11.69 -8.03 -6.45
CA GLN A 67 11.66 -6.88 -5.55
C GLN A 67 10.72 -5.82 -6.11
N ASN A 68 9.77 -5.40 -5.28
CA ASN A 68 8.81 -4.35 -5.59
C ASN A 68 9.12 -3.14 -4.72
N THR A 69 9.15 -1.96 -5.31
CA THR A 69 9.29 -0.69 -4.59
C THR A 69 8.22 0.27 -5.06
N HIS A 70 7.52 0.86 -4.11
CA HIS A 70 6.50 1.86 -4.36
C HIS A 70 6.81 3.12 -3.55
N VAL A 71 6.84 4.26 -4.21
CA VAL A 71 7.02 5.59 -3.61
C VAL A 71 5.89 6.48 -4.07
N GLY A 72 5.15 7.08 -3.13
CA GLY A 72 3.99 7.91 -3.46
C GLY A 72 3.88 9.15 -2.59
N ALA A 73 3.46 10.26 -3.19
CA ALA A 73 3.05 11.48 -2.51
C ALA A 73 1.53 11.54 -2.43
N GLN A 74 1.02 11.89 -1.26
CA GLN A 74 -0.41 11.91 -0.94
C GLN A 74 -0.87 13.34 -0.68
N TYR A 75 -2.07 13.62 -1.13
CA TYR A 75 -2.80 14.84 -0.81
C TYR A 75 -4.23 14.52 -0.47
N ALA A 76 -4.76 15.09 0.62
CA ALA A 76 -6.14 14.95 1.04
C ALA A 76 -6.78 16.32 1.27
N TYR A 77 -7.98 16.51 0.74
CA TYR A 77 -8.84 17.65 1.04
C TYR A 77 -9.85 17.26 2.11
N LYS A 78 -10.03 18.10 3.13
CA LYS A 78 -10.86 17.83 4.30
C LYS A 78 -12.02 18.82 4.41
N TYR A 79 -13.22 18.28 4.54
CA TYR A 79 -14.44 19.05 4.68
C TYR A 79 -15.21 18.65 5.96
N LYS A 80 -15.59 19.62 6.78
CA LYS A 80 -16.40 19.35 7.97
C LYS A 80 -17.84 19.05 7.56
N LEU A 81 -18.35 17.87 7.90
CA LEU A 81 -19.66 17.38 7.51
C LEU A 81 -20.28 16.55 8.64
N PHE A 82 -21.55 16.84 8.99
CA PHE A 82 -22.32 16.07 9.99
C PHE A 82 -21.62 15.83 11.33
N GLY A 83 -20.89 16.81 11.84
CA GLY A 83 -20.15 16.70 13.10
C GLY A 83 -18.86 15.87 13.02
N GLY A 84 -18.49 15.43 11.83
CA GLY A 84 -17.24 14.77 11.52
C GLY A 84 -16.45 15.49 10.42
N VAL A 85 -15.47 14.80 9.85
CA VAL A 85 -14.64 15.28 8.75
C VAL A 85 -14.69 14.26 7.63
N LEU A 86 -15.14 14.69 6.46
CA LEU A 86 -15.06 13.96 5.21
C LEU A 86 -13.77 14.37 4.50
N SER A 87 -12.97 13.40 4.10
CA SER A 87 -11.72 13.61 3.38
C SER A 87 -11.77 12.90 2.04
N GLY A 88 -11.36 13.58 0.97
CA GLY A 88 -11.08 12.99 -0.33
C GLY A 88 -9.58 13.07 -0.60
N GLY A 89 -8.95 11.97 -0.99
CA GLY A 89 -7.52 11.90 -1.16
C GLY A 89 -7.09 11.31 -2.49
N LEU A 90 -5.95 11.80 -2.97
CA LEU A 90 -5.25 11.29 -4.15
C LEU A 90 -3.80 10.99 -3.78
N GLN A 91 -3.25 9.94 -4.36
CA GLN A 91 -1.83 9.65 -4.33
C GLN A 91 -1.33 9.50 -5.75
N ILE A 92 -0.18 10.09 -6.00
CA ILE A 92 0.58 9.90 -7.23
C ILE A 92 1.94 9.36 -6.83
N GLY A 93 2.38 8.31 -7.51
CA GLY A 93 3.61 7.64 -7.16
C GLY A 93 4.23 6.89 -8.34
N LEU A 94 5.35 6.28 -8.04
CA LEU A 94 6.08 5.41 -8.95
C LEU A 94 6.14 4.01 -8.33
N VAL A 95 5.93 3.01 -9.14
CA VAL A 95 6.18 1.63 -8.81
C VAL A 95 7.34 1.12 -9.65
N ASN A 96 8.23 0.38 -9.02
CA ASN A 96 9.32 -0.31 -9.68
C ASN A 96 9.25 -1.78 -9.28
N GLN A 97 9.27 -2.66 -10.27
CA GLN A 97 9.42 -4.09 -10.05
C GLN A 97 10.70 -4.56 -10.71
N SER A 98 11.53 -5.28 -9.96
CA SER A 98 12.75 -5.89 -10.49
C SER A 98 12.72 -7.39 -10.29
N PHE A 99 13.34 -8.10 -11.23
CA PHE A 99 13.57 -9.54 -11.18
C PHE A 99 15.08 -9.80 -11.30
N ASP A 100 15.61 -10.59 -10.38
CA ASP A 100 17.03 -10.93 -10.34
C ASP A 100 17.26 -12.32 -10.96
N GLY A 101 17.47 -12.35 -12.27
CA GLY A 101 17.72 -13.57 -13.02
C GLY A 101 19.06 -14.23 -12.71
N THR A 102 20.01 -13.49 -12.12
CA THR A 102 21.32 -14.03 -11.77
C THR A 102 21.26 -15.07 -10.64
N LYS A 103 20.19 -15.07 -9.88
CA LYS A 103 19.96 -15.98 -8.74
C LYS A 103 19.07 -17.17 -9.08
N VAL A 104 18.70 -17.34 -10.34
CA VAL A 104 17.94 -18.52 -10.79
C VAL A 104 18.84 -19.75 -10.68
N ILE A 105 18.42 -20.71 -9.86
CA ILE A 105 19.14 -21.99 -9.72
C ILE A 105 18.74 -22.88 -10.91
N LYS A 106 19.69 -23.10 -11.81
CA LYS A 106 19.53 -24.03 -12.91
C LYS A 106 19.85 -25.44 -12.41
N VAL A 107 18.90 -26.37 -12.57
CA VAL A 107 19.12 -27.77 -12.24
C VAL A 107 19.63 -28.44 -13.50
N GLU A 108 20.85 -28.99 -13.47
CA GLU A 108 21.40 -29.80 -14.58
C GLU A 108 20.60 -31.10 -14.65
N SER A 109 19.94 -31.32 -15.80
CA SER A 109 19.27 -32.58 -16.14
C SER A 109 19.39 -32.85 -17.64
N GLU A 110 19.37 -34.12 -18.04
CA GLU A 110 19.46 -34.52 -19.48
C GLU A 110 18.33 -33.93 -20.35
N TYR A 111 17.26 -33.41 -19.73
CA TYR A 111 16.09 -32.83 -20.41
C TYR A 111 16.02 -31.32 -20.28
N HIS A 112 17.01 -30.66 -19.65
CA HIS A 112 17.01 -29.23 -19.43
C HIS A 112 17.61 -28.49 -20.64
N GLN A 113 16.85 -27.59 -21.25
CA GLN A 113 17.38 -26.62 -22.20
C GLN A 113 18.18 -25.57 -21.46
N GLU A 114 19.45 -25.37 -21.78
CA GLU A 114 20.36 -24.45 -21.11
C GLU A 114 19.90 -22.98 -21.11
N THR A 115 19.02 -22.63 -22.04
CA THR A 115 18.50 -21.26 -22.20
C THR A 115 17.00 -21.29 -22.45
N ASP A 116 16.23 -20.88 -21.44
CA ASP A 116 14.84 -20.48 -21.64
C ASP A 116 14.82 -18.98 -21.94
N ALA A 117 14.46 -18.63 -23.17
CA ALA A 117 14.38 -17.22 -23.60
C ALA A 117 13.33 -16.39 -22.85
N ALA A 118 12.45 -17.05 -22.09
CA ALA A 118 11.44 -16.39 -21.27
C ALA A 118 11.96 -15.95 -19.89
N ILE A 119 13.12 -16.47 -19.46
CA ILE A 119 13.70 -16.14 -18.15
C ILE A 119 14.92 -15.25 -18.36
N PRO A 120 14.87 -13.96 -17.97
CA PRO A 120 16.04 -13.08 -18.00
C PRO A 120 17.19 -13.67 -17.19
N VAL A 121 18.40 -13.68 -17.76
CA VAL A 121 19.62 -14.15 -17.07
C VAL A 121 20.31 -13.05 -16.26
N GLU A 122 19.91 -11.80 -16.48
CA GLU A 122 20.40 -10.62 -15.78
C GLU A 122 19.34 -10.05 -14.85
N GLN A 123 19.70 -9.03 -14.08
CA GLN A 123 18.73 -8.28 -13.31
C GLN A 123 17.99 -7.31 -14.23
N VAL A 124 16.68 -7.47 -14.32
CA VAL A 124 15.79 -6.62 -15.11
C VAL A 124 14.84 -5.85 -14.21
N SER A 125 14.43 -4.66 -14.63
CA SER A 125 13.48 -3.85 -13.86
C SER A 125 12.59 -3.01 -14.76
N GLY A 126 11.33 -2.89 -14.36
CA GLY A 126 10.35 -2.00 -14.99
C GLY A 126 9.79 -0.99 -14.01
N MET A 127 9.55 0.23 -14.49
CA MET A 127 8.99 1.33 -13.70
C MET A 127 7.70 1.84 -14.35
N GLY A 128 6.70 2.15 -13.51
CA GLY A 128 5.42 2.70 -13.96
C GLY A 128 4.87 3.78 -13.04
N LEU A 129 4.02 4.64 -13.61
CA LEU A 129 3.27 5.64 -12.85
C LEU A 129 2.07 4.96 -12.19
N ASP A 130 1.90 5.18 -10.90
CA ASP A 130 0.80 4.66 -10.11
C ASP A 130 -0.05 5.78 -9.50
N MET A 131 -1.36 5.55 -9.45
CA MET A 131 -2.31 6.47 -8.85
C MET A 131 -3.27 5.73 -7.95
N ASN A 132 -3.51 6.30 -6.76
CA ASN A 132 -4.48 5.81 -5.80
C ASN A 132 -5.47 6.91 -5.45
N PHE A 133 -6.70 6.51 -5.13
CA PHE A 133 -7.78 7.40 -4.71
C PHE A 133 -8.40 6.89 -3.42
N GLY A 134 -8.92 7.80 -2.60
CA GLY A 134 -9.66 7.42 -1.42
C GLY A 134 -10.67 8.44 -0.95
N ILE A 135 -11.64 7.94 -0.21
CA ILE A 135 -12.60 8.73 0.57
C ILE A 135 -12.53 8.21 2.00
N TYR A 136 -12.50 9.10 2.96
CA TYR A 136 -12.44 8.75 4.37
C TYR A 136 -13.31 9.70 5.17
N TYR A 137 -14.18 9.15 6.01
CA TYR A 137 -15.01 9.90 6.93
C TYR A 137 -14.59 9.54 8.36
N THR A 138 -14.29 10.52 9.18
CA THR A 138 -14.01 10.33 10.60
C THR A 138 -14.97 11.15 11.45
N HIS A 139 -15.49 10.51 12.48
CA HIS A 139 -16.34 11.09 13.52
C HIS A 139 -15.76 10.74 14.90
N LYS A 140 -16.20 11.39 15.96
CA LYS A 140 -15.71 11.13 17.34
C LYS A 140 -15.75 9.66 17.76
N ARG A 141 -16.72 8.89 17.25
CA ARG A 141 -16.96 7.49 17.67
C ARG A 141 -16.66 6.46 16.59
N PHE A 142 -16.60 6.84 15.33
CA PHE A 142 -16.41 5.88 14.24
C PHE A 142 -15.66 6.51 13.08
N TYR A 143 -15.12 5.67 12.28
CA TYR A 143 -14.59 6.04 10.97
C TYR A 143 -15.03 5.03 9.91
N ALA A 144 -15.13 5.48 8.68
CA ALA A 144 -15.36 4.65 7.51
C ALA A 144 -14.51 5.17 6.35
N GLY A 145 -14.02 4.29 5.52
CA GLY A 145 -13.21 4.66 4.37
C GLY A 145 -13.37 3.67 3.22
N PHE A 146 -13.25 4.22 2.03
CA PHE A 146 -13.14 3.51 0.77
C PHE A 146 -11.86 3.95 0.07
N GLY A 147 -11.10 3.01 -0.45
CA GLY A 147 -9.91 3.27 -1.23
C GLY A 147 -9.84 2.40 -2.47
N MET A 148 -9.21 2.95 -3.50
CA MET A 148 -8.85 2.24 -4.72
C MET A 148 -7.37 2.47 -4.97
N THR A 149 -6.60 1.39 -5.06
CA THR A 149 -5.18 1.43 -5.34
C THR A 149 -4.89 0.91 -6.73
N HIS A 150 -3.77 1.36 -7.29
CA HIS A 150 -3.31 0.99 -8.64
C HIS A 150 -4.37 1.26 -9.72
N ILE A 151 -4.97 2.46 -9.71
CA ILE A 151 -6.02 2.85 -10.66
C ILE A 151 -5.52 2.80 -12.09
N THR A 152 -4.28 3.20 -12.30
CA THR A 152 -3.59 3.22 -13.60
C THR A 152 -3.28 1.82 -14.13
N GLN A 153 -3.31 0.81 -13.26
CA GLN A 153 -2.88 -0.58 -13.58
C GLN A 153 -1.58 -0.57 -14.40
N PRO A 154 -0.48 -0.02 -13.82
CA PRO A 154 0.72 0.20 -14.60
C PRO A 154 1.25 -1.12 -15.16
N GLU A 155 1.45 -1.12 -16.47
CA GLU A 155 2.15 -2.17 -17.18
C GLU A 155 3.65 -1.89 -17.07
N LEU A 156 4.40 -2.85 -16.56
CA LEU A 156 5.82 -2.73 -16.31
C LEU A 156 6.55 -3.64 -17.31
N GLN A 157 7.31 -3.05 -18.19
CA GLN A 157 8.19 -3.78 -19.08
C GLN A 157 9.48 -4.10 -18.34
N LEU A 158 9.70 -5.36 -18.05
CA LEU A 158 10.91 -5.85 -17.37
C LEU A 158 12.03 -6.14 -18.38
N ASP A 159 11.67 -6.63 -19.59
CA ASP A 159 12.58 -6.96 -20.68
C ASP A 159 11.83 -6.80 -22.00
N GLU A 160 12.52 -6.95 -23.16
CA GLU A 160 11.91 -6.82 -24.49
C GLU A 160 10.66 -7.69 -24.68
N ASN A 161 10.62 -8.88 -24.06
CA ASN A 161 9.52 -9.84 -24.15
C ASN A 161 8.85 -10.14 -22.81
N ALA A 162 9.22 -9.47 -21.72
CA ALA A 162 8.69 -9.71 -20.38
C ALA A 162 7.93 -8.50 -19.86
N TYR A 163 6.61 -8.62 -19.82
CA TYR A 163 5.71 -7.60 -19.27
C TYR A 163 5.01 -8.14 -18.03
N THR A 164 4.82 -7.28 -17.04
CA THR A 164 3.99 -7.53 -15.88
C THR A 164 3.06 -6.36 -15.65
N TYR A 165 1.94 -6.57 -14.97
CA TYR A 165 1.04 -5.48 -14.62
C TYR A 165 0.66 -5.59 -13.15
N ILE A 166 0.37 -4.44 -12.54
CA ILE A 166 -0.12 -4.38 -11.17
C ILE A 166 -1.63 -4.23 -11.21
N GLY A 167 -2.34 -5.22 -10.68
CA GLY A 167 -3.79 -5.25 -10.65
C GLY A 167 -4.37 -4.20 -9.72
N ARG A 168 -5.51 -3.63 -10.11
CA ARG A 168 -6.29 -2.70 -9.29
C ARG A 168 -6.85 -3.42 -8.07
N SER A 169 -6.85 -2.74 -6.91
CA SER A 169 -7.52 -3.26 -5.73
C SER A 169 -8.44 -2.22 -5.11
N LEU A 170 -9.53 -2.71 -4.55
CA LEU A 170 -10.50 -1.94 -3.78
C LEU A 170 -10.39 -2.31 -2.31
N ASN A 171 -10.48 -1.32 -1.45
CA ASN A 171 -10.52 -1.56 -0.01
C ASN A 171 -11.66 -0.79 0.66
N LEU A 172 -12.21 -1.42 1.69
CA LEU A 172 -13.16 -0.83 2.62
C LEU A 172 -12.58 -0.94 4.02
N MET A 173 -12.66 0.13 4.77
CA MET A 173 -12.22 0.15 6.16
C MET A 173 -13.25 0.82 7.05
N GLY A 174 -13.40 0.31 8.26
CA GLY A 174 -14.30 0.89 9.24
C GLY A 174 -13.88 0.53 10.66
N GLY A 175 -14.24 1.36 11.61
CA GLY A 175 -14.02 1.09 13.01
C GLY A 175 -14.89 1.96 13.89
N TYR A 176 -15.06 1.51 15.11
CA TYR A 176 -15.89 2.17 16.10
C TYR A 176 -15.17 2.24 17.45
N ASN A 177 -15.26 3.39 18.12
CA ASN A 177 -14.69 3.62 19.45
C ASN A 177 -15.78 3.48 20.51
N ILE A 178 -15.67 2.44 21.33
CA ILE A 178 -16.56 2.17 22.45
C ILE A 178 -15.86 2.57 23.74
N GLN A 179 -16.29 3.68 24.33
CA GLN A 179 -15.85 4.06 25.67
C GLN A 179 -16.62 3.25 26.70
N LEU A 180 -15.91 2.44 27.48
CA LEU A 180 -16.49 1.68 28.57
C LEU A 180 -16.72 2.56 29.79
N LYS A 181 -17.48 2.08 30.78
CA LYS A 181 -17.73 2.80 32.03
C LYS A 181 -16.44 3.17 32.78
N ASN A 182 -15.39 2.37 32.63
CA ASN A 182 -14.06 2.71 33.10
C ASN A 182 -13.34 3.55 32.01
N PRO A 183 -13.01 4.84 32.27
CA PRO A 183 -12.40 5.74 31.30
C PRO A 183 -10.98 5.32 30.87
N LEU A 184 -10.36 4.37 31.59
CA LEU A 184 -9.04 3.83 31.24
C LEU A 184 -9.13 2.73 30.17
N ILE A 185 -10.33 2.28 29.81
CA ILE A 185 -10.52 1.17 28.88
C ILE A 185 -11.38 1.67 27.70
N GLU A 186 -10.78 1.65 26.52
CA GLU A 186 -11.42 1.92 25.24
C GLU A 186 -11.35 0.68 24.36
N LEU A 187 -12.47 0.26 23.78
CA LEU A 187 -12.54 -0.83 22.84
C LEU A 187 -12.71 -0.27 21.42
N GLN A 188 -11.80 -0.64 20.52
CA GLN A 188 -11.77 -0.15 19.14
C GLN A 188 -11.88 -1.30 18.13
N PRO A 189 -13.05 -1.93 17.97
CA PRO A 189 -13.24 -2.92 16.91
C PRO A 189 -13.06 -2.25 15.54
N SER A 190 -12.37 -2.94 14.64
CA SER A 190 -12.17 -2.46 13.27
C SER A 190 -12.26 -3.59 12.27
N VAL A 191 -12.69 -3.26 11.07
CA VAL A 191 -12.81 -4.15 9.93
C VAL A 191 -12.06 -3.57 8.75
N PHE A 192 -11.39 -4.42 8.01
CA PHE A 192 -10.73 -4.09 6.75
C PHE A 192 -11.01 -5.20 5.74
N LEU A 193 -11.50 -4.79 4.59
CA LEU A 193 -11.81 -5.66 3.47
C LEU A 193 -10.99 -5.20 2.27
N LEU A 194 -10.33 -6.15 1.61
CA LEU A 194 -9.54 -5.91 0.42
C LEU A 194 -9.99 -6.87 -0.67
N THR A 195 -10.19 -6.40 -1.89
CA THR A 195 -10.51 -7.22 -3.05
C THR A 195 -9.83 -6.67 -4.31
N ASP A 196 -9.37 -7.55 -5.15
CA ASP A 196 -8.86 -7.27 -6.50
C ASP A 196 -9.97 -7.35 -7.57
N MET A 197 -11.24 -7.44 -7.15
CA MET A 197 -12.43 -7.70 -7.96
C MET A 197 -12.50 -9.12 -8.56
N GLN A 198 -11.49 -9.96 -8.30
CA GLN A 198 -11.46 -11.37 -8.66
C GLN A 198 -11.55 -12.27 -7.42
N SER A 199 -10.91 -11.83 -6.32
CA SER A 199 -10.94 -12.51 -5.03
C SER A 199 -11.27 -11.53 -3.90
N PHE A 200 -11.88 -12.05 -2.84
CA PHE A 200 -12.26 -11.25 -1.67
C PHE A 200 -11.42 -11.64 -0.45
N HIS A 201 -10.68 -10.69 0.08
CA HIS A 201 -9.86 -10.88 1.28
C HIS A 201 -10.41 -10.02 2.42
N GLY A 202 -10.85 -10.66 3.49
CA GLY A 202 -11.39 -9.98 4.68
C GLY A 202 -10.46 -10.12 5.89
N TYR A 203 -10.19 -9.02 6.57
CA TYR A 203 -9.45 -8.97 7.84
C TYR A 203 -10.31 -8.28 8.89
N TYR A 204 -10.49 -8.93 10.05
CA TYR A 204 -11.14 -8.35 11.23
C TYR A 204 -10.17 -8.39 12.42
N ARG A 205 -10.24 -7.37 13.25
CA ARG A 205 -9.41 -7.25 14.46
C ARG A 205 -10.24 -6.66 15.60
#